data_ff31fbc375c9998216c7c4ea93b97f3a
#
_entry.id   ff31fbc375c9998216c7c4ea93b97f3a
#
_cell.length_a   1.000
_cell.length_b   1.000
_cell.length_c   1.000
_cell.angle_alpha   90.00
_cell.angle_beta   90.00
_cell.angle_gamma   90.00
#
_symmetry.space_group_name_H-M   'P 1'
#
loop_
_entity.id
_entity.type
_entity.pdbx_description
1 polymer ?
#
loop_
_entity_poly.entity_id
_entity_poly.type
_entity_poly.pdbx_seq_one_letter_code
_entity_poly.pdbx_strand_id
1 'polypeptide(L)'
;MSSFFGGVRGREDPELAAGNRRTRMHYARDVNDQRALANDTPPIRRGRNWTWFAVAAVVMGVLGFAGSRGAEEVPITADCDTPAIAVASSRVTAGQALRFRLTGPDDTDYVLTLDGAPVRGDAGSTVSYTPTAAGPALQLQQCLSPTLLLAAPAGDGPHELAVLRLAPDGSTTRAAAVTLTVSGTR
;
A
#
# COMPACT_ATOMS: atom_id res chain seq x y z
N MET A 1 -38.92 -42.26 -17.43
CA MET A 1 -37.70 -41.61 -16.90
C MET A 1 -37.99 -41.17 -15.50
N SER A 2 -37.58 -41.99 -14.55
CA SER A 2 -37.94 -41.83 -13.12
C SER A 2 -36.86 -41.07 -12.40
N SER A 3 -37.21 -39.96 -11.80
CA SER A 3 -36.33 -39.14 -10.98
C SER A 3 -36.08 -39.82 -9.63
N PHE A 4 -34.86 -40.24 -9.42
CA PHE A 4 -34.38 -40.75 -8.15
C PHE A 4 -33.88 -39.56 -7.30
N PHE A 5 -34.75 -38.91 -6.53
CA PHE A 5 -34.38 -38.11 -5.40
C PHE A 5 -34.61 -38.91 -4.13
N GLY A 6 -33.72 -39.82 -3.82
CA GLY A 6 -33.61 -40.48 -2.53
C GLY A 6 -33.09 -39.47 -1.52
N GLY A 7 -34.00 -38.82 -0.77
CA GLY A 7 -33.62 -38.06 0.39
C GLY A 7 -32.92 -38.94 1.40
N VAL A 8 -31.62 -38.79 1.57
CA VAL A 8 -30.88 -39.37 2.69
C VAL A 8 -31.43 -38.70 3.95
N ARG A 9 -32.36 -39.37 4.61
CA ARG A 9 -32.74 -39.04 5.99
C ARG A 9 -31.50 -39.37 6.84
N GLY A 10 -30.65 -38.42 7.01
CA GLY A 10 -29.53 -38.47 7.95
C GLY A 10 -30.15 -38.77 9.34
N ARG A 11 -29.89 -39.96 9.85
CA ARG A 11 -30.19 -40.32 11.23
C ARG A 11 -29.34 -39.38 12.09
N GLU A 12 -30.02 -38.45 12.78
CA GLU A 12 -29.35 -37.54 13.71
C GLU A 12 -28.66 -38.41 14.75
N ASP A 13 -27.35 -38.29 14.80
CA ASP A 13 -26.57 -38.96 15.82
C ASP A 13 -26.78 -38.17 17.13
N PRO A 14 -27.49 -38.73 18.13
CA PRO A 14 -27.84 -38.00 19.34
C PRO A 14 -26.63 -37.53 20.14
N GLU A 15 -25.46 -38.15 19.96
CA GLU A 15 -24.24 -37.72 20.62
C GLU A 15 -23.63 -36.45 20.01
N LEU A 16 -23.79 -36.25 18.71
CA LEU A 16 -23.33 -35.02 18.04
C LEU A 16 -24.25 -33.84 18.31
N ALA A 17 -25.55 -34.07 18.60
CA ALA A 17 -26.52 -33.01 18.89
C ALA A 17 -26.36 -32.42 20.30
N ALA A 18 -25.73 -33.13 21.23
CA ALA A 18 -25.73 -32.77 22.66
C ALA A 18 -24.63 -31.77 23.07
N GLY A 19 -23.60 -31.54 22.26
CA GLY A 19 -22.41 -30.86 22.78
C GLY A 19 -22.07 -29.48 22.22
N ASN A 20 -22.53 -29.09 21.03
CA ASN A 20 -22.03 -27.87 20.41
C ASN A 20 -23.10 -27.09 19.67
N ARG A 21 -23.38 -25.84 20.08
CA ARG A 21 -24.31 -24.92 19.44
C ARG A 21 -24.05 -24.74 17.93
N ARG A 22 -22.78 -24.77 17.51
CA ARG A 22 -22.41 -24.68 16.09
C ARG A 22 -22.87 -25.90 15.30
N THR A 23 -22.82 -27.08 15.91
CA THR A 23 -23.28 -28.31 15.28
C THR A 23 -24.80 -28.31 15.13
N ARG A 24 -25.55 -27.74 16.09
CA ARG A 24 -27.00 -27.58 15.97
C ARG A 24 -27.41 -26.67 14.81
N MET A 25 -26.68 -25.58 14.54
CA MET A 25 -26.94 -24.72 13.39
C MET A 25 -26.77 -25.43 12.05
N HIS A 26 -25.84 -26.36 11.96
CA HIS A 26 -25.62 -27.15 10.74
C HIS A 26 -26.76 -28.11 10.41
N TYR A 27 -27.55 -28.51 11.41
CA TYR A 27 -28.66 -29.46 11.27
C TYR A 27 -30.04 -28.82 11.34
N ALA A 28 -30.13 -27.50 11.46
CA ALA A 28 -31.41 -26.80 11.39
C ALA A 28 -32.02 -27.00 10.01
N ARG A 29 -33.24 -27.61 9.98
CA ARG A 29 -33.84 -28.10 8.74
C ARG A 29 -34.69 -27.06 8.05
N ASP A 30 -35.06 -26.01 8.75
CA ASP A 30 -35.85 -24.92 8.18
C ASP A 30 -35.49 -23.55 8.79
N VAL A 31 -36.09 -22.52 8.20
CA VAL A 31 -35.84 -21.12 8.60
C VAL A 31 -36.37 -20.82 10.01
N ASN A 32 -37.38 -21.58 10.48
CA ASN A 32 -37.99 -21.36 11.80
C ASN A 32 -37.07 -21.92 12.89
N ASP A 33 -36.47 -23.09 12.66
CA ASP A 33 -35.47 -23.67 13.57
C ASP A 33 -34.24 -22.77 13.68
N GLN A 34 -33.79 -22.16 12.58
CA GLN A 34 -32.70 -21.20 12.57
C GLN A 34 -33.04 -19.93 13.37
N ARG A 35 -34.30 -19.46 13.29
CA ARG A 35 -34.76 -18.31 14.07
C ARG A 35 -34.88 -18.61 15.56
N ALA A 36 -35.31 -19.81 15.91
CA ALA A 36 -35.38 -20.25 17.31
C ALA A 36 -33.97 -20.29 17.93
N LEU A 37 -32.97 -20.83 17.21
CA LEU A 37 -31.57 -20.88 17.64
C LEU A 37 -30.93 -19.47 17.74
N ALA A 38 -31.33 -18.55 16.87
CA ALA A 38 -30.83 -17.17 16.90
C ALA A 38 -31.41 -16.36 18.10
N ASN A 39 -32.65 -16.67 18.53
CA ASN A 39 -33.26 -16.02 19.67
C ASN A 39 -32.73 -16.51 21.02
N ASP A 40 -32.07 -17.68 21.05
CA ASP A 40 -31.44 -18.24 22.25
C ASP A 40 -30.05 -17.59 22.53
N THR A 41 -29.57 -16.69 21.69
CA THR A 41 -28.39 -15.91 22.01
C THR A 41 -28.69 -14.98 23.19
N PRO A 42 -27.99 -15.11 24.33
CA PRO A 42 -28.22 -14.23 25.45
C PRO A 42 -28.04 -12.77 24.98
N PRO A 43 -28.90 -11.86 25.40
CA PRO A 43 -28.77 -10.46 25.03
C PRO A 43 -27.34 -10.04 25.40
N ILE A 44 -26.58 -9.57 24.40
CA ILE A 44 -25.28 -8.97 24.66
C ILE A 44 -25.56 -7.86 25.66
N ARG A 45 -25.22 -8.09 26.93
CA ARG A 45 -25.25 -7.02 27.93
C ARG A 45 -24.39 -5.91 27.36
N ARG A 46 -25.05 -4.87 26.84
CA ARG A 46 -24.43 -3.58 26.52
C ARG A 46 -23.88 -3.02 27.84
N GLY A 47 -22.79 -3.65 28.29
CA GLY A 47 -22.06 -3.20 29.45
C GLY A 47 -21.46 -1.83 29.12
N ARG A 48 -21.32 -1.03 30.15
CA ARG A 48 -20.73 0.32 30.25
C ARG A 48 -19.40 0.53 29.49
N ASN A 49 -18.89 -0.51 28.80
CA ASN A 49 -17.65 -0.48 28.04
C ASN A 49 -17.86 -0.01 26.59
N TRP A 50 -19.09 0.17 26.08
CA TRP A 50 -19.28 0.71 24.73
C TRP A 50 -18.83 2.15 24.60
N THR A 51 -18.93 2.94 25.68
CA THR A 51 -18.41 4.32 25.68
C THR A 51 -16.89 4.34 25.44
N TRP A 52 -16.14 3.37 25.95
CA TRP A 52 -14.72 3.24 25.69
C TRP A 52 -14.40 2.82 24.25
N PHE A 53 -15.22 1.93 23.66
CA PHE A 53 -15.07 1.58 22.24
C PHE A 53 -15.41 2.75 21.31
N ALA A 54 -16.43 3.54 21.66
CA ALA A 54 -16.76 4.75 20.90
C ALA A 54 -15.66 5.80 21.00
N VAL A 55 -15.10 6.01 22.21
CA VAL A 55 -13.97 6.93 22.43
C VAL A 55 -12.71 6.43 21.71
N ALA A 56 -12.39 5.14 21.79
CA ALA A 56 -11.26 4.55 21.07
C ALA A 56 -11.42 4.65 19.56
N ALA A 57 -12.62 4.44 19.03
CA ALA A 57 -12.91 4.58 17.60
C ALA A 57 -12.77 6.05 17.14
N VAL A 58 -13.21 7.01 17.94
CA VAL A 58 -13.04 8.45 17.65
C VAL A 58 -11.57 8.84 17.72
N VAL A 59 -10.83 8.39 18.73
CA VAL A 59 -9.40 8.69 18.85
C VAL A 59 -8.59 8.05 17.72
N MET A 60 -8.88 6.80 17.34
CA MET A 60 -8.25 6.16 16.18
C MET A 60 -8.67 6.81 14.87
N GLY A 61 -9.91 7.24 14.74
CA GLY A 61 -10.39 8.01 13.59
C GLY A 61 -9.68 9.36 13.45
N VAL A 62 -9.49 10.09 14.55
CA VAL A 62 -8.78 11.39 14.56
C VAL A 62 -7.29 11.20 14.30
N LEU A 63 -6.66 10.19 14.88
CA LEU A 63 -5.25 9.87 14.63
C LEU A 63 -5.04 9.32 13.22
N GLY A 64 -5.96 8.50 12.71
CA GLY A 64 -5.95 8.04 11.32
C GLY A 64 -6.18 9.18 10.33
N PHE A 65 -7.07 10.12 10.63
CA PHE A 65 -7.31 11.31 9.80
C PHE A 65 -6.17 12.33 9.87
N ALA A 66 -5.48 12.45 11.01
CA ALA A 66 -4.29 13.30 11.14
C ALA A 66 -3.07 12.68 10.43
N GLY A 67 -3.00 11.33 10.34
CA GLY A 67 -1.98 10.64 9.55
C GLY A 67 -2.27 10.57 8.04
N SER A 68 -3.54 10.69 7.65
CA SER A 68 -3.99 10.76 6.25
C SER A 68 -4.16 12.20 5.76
N ARG A 69 -3.47 13.18 6.34
CA ARG A 69 -3.29 14.47 5.66
C ARG A 69 -2.69 14.16 4.32
N GLY A 70 -3.53 14.27 3.30
CA GLY A 70 -3.44 13.76 1.95
C GLY A 70 -1.99 13.61 1.52
N ALA A 71 -1.65 12.42 1.02
CA ALA A 71 -0.37 12.25 0.38
C ALA A 71 -0.26 13.40 -0.62
N GLU A 72 0.51 14.43 -0.28
CA GLU A 72 0.71 15.61 -1.11
C GLU A 72 1.18 15.07 -2.45
N GLU A 73 0.26 15.09 -3.40
CA GLU A 73 0.52 14.53 -4.72
C GLU A 73 1.58 15.42 -5.35
N VAL A 74 2.69 14.83 -5.75
CA VAL A 74 3.77 15.57 -6.38
C VAL A 74 3.23 16.10 -7.72
N PRO A 75 3.07 17.41 -7.89
CA PRO A 75 2.49 17.98 -9.10
C PRO A 75 3.48 17.86 -10.25
N ILE A 76 3.22 16.91 -11.15
CA ILE A 76 3.96 16.74 -12.39
C ILE A 76 2.99 16.25 -13.46
N THR A 77 3.07 16.85 -14.65
CA THR A 77 2.32 16.38 -15.81
C THR A 77 3.14 15.34 -16.56
N ALA A 78 2.49 14.30 -17.07
CA ALA A 78 3.13 13.32 -17.92
C ALA A 78 3.68 14.01 -19.18
N ASP A 79 4.96 13.79 -19.47
CA ASP A 79 5.65 14.29 -20.65
C ASP A 79 6.51 13.13 -21.17
N CYS A 80 6.20 12.67 -22.40
CA CYS A 80 6.91 11.56 -23.03
C CYS A 80 8.20 12.01 -23.72
N ASP A 81 8.40 13.28 -23.91
CA ASP A 81 9.54 13.80 -24.69
C ASP A 81 10.70 14.22 -23.79
N THR A 82 10.38 14.82 -22.66
CA THR A 82 11.38 15.46 -21.80
C THR A 82 11.45 14.78 -20.43
N PRO A 83 12.56 14.06 -20.12
CA PRO A 83 12.75 13.54 -18.78
C PRO A 83 12.83 14.64 -17.74
N ALA A 84 12.00 14.53 -16.69
CA ALA A 84 12.02 15.45 -15.59
C ALA A 84 11.77 14.74 -14.26
N ILE A 85 12.15 15.40 -13.16
CA ILE A 85 11.92 14.95 -11.79
C ILE A 85 11.26 16.07 -11.01
N ALA A 86 10.15 15.75 -10.36
CA ALA A 86 9.49 16.63 -9.43
C ALA A 86 9.54 16.03 -8.02
N VAL A 87 9.75 16.87 -7.04
CA VAL A 87 9.78 16.53 -5.61
C VAL A 87 8.67 17.27 -4.88
N ALA A 88 8.07 16.65 -3.89
CA ALA A 88 7.05 17.32 -3.06
C ALA A 88 7.63 18.48 -2.28
N SER A 89 8.88 18.35 -1.83
CA SER A 89 9.62 19.42 -1.16
C SER A 89 11.10 19.31 -1.46
N SER A 90 11.74 20.42 -1.78
CA SER A 90 13.20 20.49 -1.92
C SER A 90 13.93 20.67 -0.57
N ARG A 91 13.17 20.94 0.51
CA ARG A 91 13.71 21.04 1.87
C ARG A 91 13.14 19.91 2.70
N VAL A 92 14.00 19.07 3.24
CA VAL A 92 13.63 17.88 4.00
C VAL A 92 14.48 17.74 5.23
N THR A 93 13.97 17.04 6.22
CA THR A 93 14.73 16.68 7.42
C THR A 93 15.44 15.35 7.18
N ALA A 94 16.65 15.18 7.74
CA ALA A 94 17.38 13.92 7.66
C ALA A 94 16.52 12.72 8.06
N GLY A 95 16.52 11.67 7.24
CA GLY A 95 15.71 10.47 7.44
C GLY A 95 14.22 10.62 7.11
N GLN A 96 13.73 11.82 6.82
CA GLN A 96 12.35 12.04 6.38
C GLN A 96 12.09 11.38 5.02
N ALA A 97 10.88 10.85 4.80
CA ALA A 97 10.49 10.32 3.51
C ALA A 97 10.33 11.46 2.49
N LEU A 98 11.21 11.46 1.49
CA LEU A 98 11.14 12.30 0.30
C LEU A 98 10.18 11.67 -0.69
N ARG A 99 9.20 12.43 -1.17
CA ARG A 99 8.28 12.02 -2.23
C ARG A 99 8.66 12.69 -3.54
N PHE A 100 8.71 11.89 -4.59
CA PHE A 100 9.03 12.41 -5.92
C PHE A 100 8.36 11.58 -7.02
N ARG A 101 8.29 12.15 -8.21
CA ARG A 101 7.79 11.50 -9.43
C ARG A 101 8.71 11.84 -10.58
N LEU A 102 8.71 10.97 -11.58
CA LEU A 102 9.47 11.11 -12.82
C LEU A 102 8.52 11.19 -13.99
N THR A 103 8.93 11.93 -15.02
CA THR A 103 8.32 11.88 -16.35
C THR A 103 9.40 11.67 -17.40
N GLY A 104 9.01 11.17 -18.56
CA GLY A 104 9.89 10.88 -19.69
C GLY A 104 9.39 9.74 -20.57
N PRO A 105 10.13 9.36 -21.63
CA PRO A 105 9.79 8.24 -22.51
C PRO A 105 9.61 6.90 -21.78
N ASP A 106 8.57 6.14 -22.16
CA ASP A 106 8.24 4.84 -21.55
C ASP A 106 9.22 3.72 -21.93
N ASP A 107 9.81 3.81 -23.11
CA ASP A 107 10.73 2.82 -23.68
C ASP A 107 12.16 2.95 -23.18
N THR A 108 12.37 3.76 -22.16
CA THR A 108 13.67 4.12 -21.62
C THR A 108 13.85 3.57 -20.21
N ASP A 109 15.00 2.94 -19.98
CA ASP A 109 15.43 2.54 -18.65
C ASP A 109 16.06 3.72 -17.91
N TYR A 110 15.57 3.96 -16.68
CA TYR A 110 16.07 5.03 -15.83
C TYR A 110 16.69 4.47 -14.56
N VAL A 111 17.86 4.99 -14.20
CA VAL A 111 18.53 4.71 -12.94
C VAL A 111 18.48 5.96 -12.07
N LEU A 112 18.00 5.80 -10.83
CA LEU A 112 17.99 6.88 -9.84
C LEU A 112 19.33 6.91 -9.10
N THR A 113 19.87 8.11 -8.88
CA THR A 113 21.05 8.29 -8.05
C THR A 113 20.84 9.40 -7.04
N LEU A 114 21.37 9.21 -5.84
CA LEU A 114 21.47 10.21 -4.81
C LEU A 114 22.96 10.45 -4.54
N ASP A 115 23.43 11.67 -4.77
CA ASP A 115 24.85 12.03 -4.70
C ASP A 115 25.75 11.12 -5.55
N GLY A 116 25.25 10.70 -6.71
CA GLY A 116 25.94 9.79 -7.62
C GLY A 116 25.85 8.30 -7.24
N ALA A 117 25.37 7.93 -6.06
CA ALA A 117 25.15 6.55 -5.68
C ALA A 117 23.77 6.05 -6.16
N PRO A 118 23.67 4.87 -6.81
CA PRO A 118 22.40 4.34 -7.26
C PRO A 118 21.47 4.02 -6.08
N VAL A 119 20.19 4.44 -6.20
CA VAL A 119 19.19 4.26 -5.17
C VAL A 119 17.89 3.67 -5.75
N ARG A 120 17.03 3.15 -4.88
CA ARG A 120 15.69 2.69 -5.26
C ARG A 120 14.65 3.57 -4.55
N GLY A 121 13.74 4.13 -5.33
CA GLY A 121 12.53 4.71 -4.77
C GLY A 121 11.52 3.60 -4.45
N ASP A 122 10.93 3.63 -3.27
CA ASP A 122 9.88 2.71 -2.87
C ASP A 122 8.51 3.26 -3.32
N ALA A 123 7.75 2.46 -4.02
CA ALA A 123 6.35 2.74 -4.38
C ALA A 123 5.46 1.54 -4.05
N GLY A 124 5.86 0.73 -3.09
CA GLY A 124 5.23 -0.54 -2.79
C GLY A 124 5.41 -1.54 -3.96
N SER A 125 4.38 -2.32 -4.25
CA SER A 125 4.42 -3.33 -5.32
C SER A 125 4.18 -2.78 -6.73
N THR A 126 4.02 -1.47 -6.90
CA THR A 126 3.62 -0.86 -8.18
C THR A 126 4.79 -0.58 -9.13
N VAL A 127 6.03 -0.67 -8.66
CA VAL A 127 7.23 -0.44 -9.48
C VAL A 127 8.11 -1.66 -9.51
N SER A 128 8.44 -2.11 -10.71
CA SER A 128 9.44 -3.16 -10.93
C SER A 128 10.77 -2.56 -11.29
N TYR A 129 11.83 -3.02 -10.62
CA TYR A 129 13.20 -2.64 -10.93
C TYR A 129 13.95 -3.79 -11.57
N THR A 130 14.59 -3.52 -12.68
CA THR A 130 15.50 -4.46 -13.36
C THR A 130 16.92 -4.23 -12.86
N PRO A 131 17.64 -5.24 -12.37
CA PRO A 131 19.03 -5.08 -11.95
C PRO A 131 19.91 -4.87 -13.19
N THR A 132 20.75 -3.82 -13.16
CA THR A 132 21.71 -3.50 -14.21
C THR A 132 23.09 -3.21 -13.63
N ALA A 133 24.13 -3.12 -14.47
CA ALA A 133 25.46 -2.77 -14.02
C ALA A 133 25.54 -1.33 -13.43
N ALA A 134 24.68 -0.43 -13.89
CA ALA A 134 24.60 0.95 -13.40
C ALA A 134 23.75 1.09 -12.11
N GLY A 135 23.05 0.03 -11.70
CA GLY A 135 22.14 0.03 -10.58
C GLY A 135 20.74 -0.46 -10.95
N PRO A 136 19.78 -0.39 -10.01
CA PRO A 136 18.40 -0.77 -10.29
C PRO A 136 17.76 0.22 -11.27
N ALA A 137 17.36 -0.28 -12.43
CA ALA A 137 16.69 0.50 -13.47
C ALA A 137 15.17 0.33 -13.37
N LEU A 138 14.42 1.38 -13.65
CA LEU A 138 12.96 1.38 -13.76
C LEU A 138 12.53 1.90 -15.13
N GLN A 139 11.38 1.42 -15.61
CA GLN A 139 10.70 1.98 -16.78
C GLN A 139 9.46 2.71 -16.33
N LEU A 140 9.13 3.78 -17.05
CA LEU A 140 7.90 4.53 -16.82
C LEU A 140 6.72 3.84 -17.48
N GLN A 141 5.53 4.11 -16.99
CA GLN A 141 4.29 3.70 -17.61
C GLN A 141 3.45 4.96 -17.91
N GLN A 142 3.03 5.10 -19.16
CA GLN A 142 2.32 6.30 -19.60
C GLN A 142 3.13 7.58 -19.35
N CYS A 143 4.44 7.50 -19.58
CA CYS A 143 5.39 8.60 -19.44
C CYS A 143 5.49 9.18 -18.02
N LEU A 144 5.07 8.43 -17.02
CA LEU A 144 5.00 8.90 -15.65
C LEU A 144 5.27 7.77 -14.66
N SER A 145 6.03 8.05 -13.61
CA SER A 145 6.16 7.13 -12.48
C SER A 145 4.99 7.29 -11.50
N PRO A 146 4.65 6.27 -10.72
CA PRO A 146 3.91 6.48 -9.49
C PRO A 146 4.72 7.37 -8.54
N THR A 147 4.12 7.79 -7.43
CA THR A 147 4.87 8.50 -6.39
C THR A 147 5.88 7.55 -5.75
N LEU A 148 7.14 7.90 -5.87
CA LEU A 148 8.27 7.18 -5.31
C LEU A 148 8.66 7.78 -3.95
N LEU A 149 9.09 6.94 -3.04
CA LEU A 149 9.56 7.31 -1.70
C LEU A 149 11.03 6.98 -1.56
N LEU A 150 11.80 7.90 -1.00
CA LEU A 150 13.20 7.70 -0.65
C LEU A 150 13.45 8.32 0.72
N ALA A 151 14.26 7.68 1.55
CA ALA A 151 14.70 8.32 2.79
C ALA A 151 15.70 9.45 2.48
N ALA A 152 15.44 10.63 3.01
CA ALA A 152 16.38 11.74 2.91
C ALA A 152 17.73 11.35 3.55
N PRO A 153 18.87 11.76 2.96
CA PRO A 153 20.18 11.45 3.51
C PRO A 153 20.36 11.99 4.94
N ALA A 154 21.28 11.37 5.68
CA ALA A 154 21.54 11.75 7.07
C ALA A 154 22.40 13.04 7.20
N GLY A 155 23.13 13.40 6.16
CA GLY A 155 24.01 14.59 6.16
C GLY A 155 23.21 15.88 5.98
N ASP A 156 23.61 16.93 6.69
CA ASP A 156 23.07 18.27 6.47
C ASP A 156 23.66 18.90 5.21
N GLY A 157 22.86 19.68 4.50
CA GLY A 157 23.35 20.42 3.33
C GLY A 157 22.64 20.06 2.03
N PRO A 158 23.23 20.48 0.90
CA PRO A 158 22.69 20.18 -0.42
C PRO A 158 23.05 18.75 -0.84
N HIS A 159 22.05 18.02 -1.33
CA HIS A 159 22.16 16.69 -1.91
C HIS A 159 21.53 16.70 -3.30
N GLU A 160 22.07 15.90 -4.21
CA GLU A 160 21.56 15.83 -5.57
C GLU A 160 20.82 14.50 -5.79
N LEU A 161 19.53 14.59 -6.11
CA LEU A 161 18.78 13.47 -6.65
C LEU A 161 18.75 13.60 -8.16
N ALA A 162 19.34 12.64 -8.87
CA ALA A 162 19.43 12.66 -10.32
C ALA A 162 18.81 11.40 -10.94
N VAL A 163 18.37 11.55 -12.18
CA VAL A 163 17.86 10.48 -13.04
C VAL A 163 18.83 10.32 -14.19
N LEU A 164 19.35 9.13 -14.34
CA LEU A 164 20.21 8.74 -15.44
C LEU A 164 19.40 7.91 -16.43
N ARG A 165 19.52 8.23 -17.70
CA ARG A 165 19.04 7.38 -18.80
C ARG A 165 20.08 6.31 -19.07
N LEU A 166 19.65 5.04 -19.09
CA LEU A 166 20.50 3.91 -19.43
C LEU A 166 20.38 3.61 -20.92
N ALA A 167 21.48 3.62 -21.64
CA ALA A 167 21.52 3.22 -23.04
C ALA A 167 21.65 1.70 -23.17
N PRO A 168 21.30 1.10 -24.33
CA PRO A 168 21.40 -0.33 -24.57
C PRO A 168 22.83 -0.90 -24.43
N ASP A 169 23.85 -0.07 -24.59
CA ASP A 169 25.27 -0.42 -24.41
C ASP A 169 25.71 -0.41 -22.94
N GLY A 170 24.78 -0.09 -22.01
CA GLY A 170 25.03 0.01 -20.58
C GLY A 170 25.62 1.36 -20.14
N SER A 171 25.86 2.29 -21.07
CA SER A 171 26.28 3.64 -20.72
C SER A 171 25.12 4.43 -20.10
N THR A 172 25.44 5.40 -19.25
CA THR A 172 24.44 6.26 -18.62
C THR A 172 24.66 7.71 -18.99
N THR A 173 23.56 8.41 -19.23
CA THR A 173 23.55 9.86 -19.44
C THR A 173 22.60 10.53 -18.47
N ARG A 174 23.00 11.68 -17.92
CA ARG A 174 22.14 12.44 -17.01
C ARG A 174 20.94 12.99 -17.78
N ALA A 175 19.74 12.63 -17.35
CA ALA A 175 18.49 13.03 -17.96
C ALA A 175 17.85 14.21 -17.22
N ALA A 176 17.81 14.15 -15.88
CA ALA A 176 17.27 15.20 -15.02
C ALA A 176 17.94 15.17 -13.65
N ALA A 177 17.85 16.29 -12.92
CA ALA A 177 18.28 16.33 -11.52
C ALA A 177 17.58 17.45 -10.75
N VAL A 178 17.53 17.26 -9.43
CA VAL A 178 17.01 18.24 -8.47
C VAL A 178 17.91 18.29 -7.24
N THR A 179 18.16 19.50 -6.75
CA THR A 179 18.91 19.68 -5.50
C THR A 179 17.93 19.67 -4.31
N LEU A 180 18.23 18.84 -3.33
CA LEU A 180 17.55 18.75 -2.05
C LEU A 180 18.39 19.48 -1.00
N THR A 181 17.76 20.19 -0.10
CA THR A 181 18.44 20.75 1.07
C THR A 181 17.99 19.96 2.30
N VAL A 182 18.91 19.22 2.89
CA VAL A 182 18.64 18.43 4.10
C VAL A 182 19.06 19.24 5.32
N SER A 183 18.18 19.27 6.32
CA SER A 183 18.47 19.82 7.64
C SER A 183 18.44 18.72 8.70
N GLY A 184 19.40 18.72 9.61
CA GLY A 184 19.45 17.76 10.70
C GLY A 184 18.26 17.88 11.63
N THR A 185 17.90 16.76 12.25
CA THR A 185 17.02 16.77 13.42
C THR A 185 17.79 17.38 14.60
N ARG A 186 17.38 18.56 15.04
CA ARG A 186 17.86 19.15 16.31
C ARG A 186 17.29 18.41 17.51
#